data_a2dc2932987dbb7ffd7ad73148103667
#
_entry.id   a2dc2932987dbb7ffd7ad73148103667
#
_cell.length_a   1.000
_cell.length_b   1.000
_cell.length_c   1.000
_cell.angle_alpha   90.00
_cell.angle_beta   90.00
_cell.angle_gamma   90.00
#
_symmetry.space_group_name_H-M   'P 1'
#
loop_
_entity.id
_entity.type
_entity.pdbx_description
1 polymer ?
#
loop_
_entity_poly.entity_id
_entity_poly.type
_entity_poly.pdbx_seq_one_letter_code
_entity_poly.pdbx_strand_id
1 'polypeptide(L)'
;ICAVYAPKSISDVNSYNTILNKADVVILDWYLDIEKEENQVEDPDADADNDDPRGEFTLKLISDLLSQTGMLKLLIVYTGETDLFEITNSIYQKVDQHSFHKGDCVIQSLNSKILVRAKKQNSETQFAHNPELKDKIVSYESLPTLIVEEFADMTNGLLSNFALSSISAIRNN
;
A
#
# COMPACT_ATOMS: atom_id res chain seq x y z
N ILE A 1 0.55 -6.32 18.16
CA ILE A 1 0.67 -4.90 18.60
C ILE A 1 0.17 -4.05 17.46
N CYS A 2 -0.81 -3.18 17.71
CA CYS A 2 -1.31 -2.21 16.74
C CYS A 2 -0.84 -0.81 17.20
N ALA A 3 -0.31 -0.03 16.28
CA ALA A 3 0.05 1.37 16.51
C ALA A 3 -0.63 2.24 15.44
N VAL A 4 -1.19 3.36 15.86
CA VAL A 4 -1.74 4.38 14.95
C VAL A 4 -0.81 5.59 15.01
N TYR A 5 -0.49 6.11 13.84
CA TYR A 5 0.46 7.19 13.71
C TYR A 5 0.00 8.22 12.67
N ALA A 6 0.10 9.50 13.02
CA ALA A 6 -0.18 10.63 12.14
C ALA A 6 1.08 11.50 12.07
N PRO A 7 1.97 11.29 11.08
CA PRO A 7 3.17 12.10 10.92
C PRO A 7 2.80 13.54 10.58
N LYS A 8 3.50 14.50 11.17
CA LYS A 8 3.33 15.92 10.88
C LYS A 8 4.48 16.47 10.04
N SER A 9 5.61 15.78 10.03
CA SER A 9 6.81 16.19 9.30
C SER A 9 7.51 15.00 8.65
N ILE A 10 8.40 15.26 7.69
CA ILE A 10 9.26 14.25 7.07
C ILE A 10 10.16 13.58 8.11
N SER A 11 10.63 14.33 9.09
CA SER A 11 11.44 13.81 10.21
C SER A 11 10.66 12.77 11.02
N ASP A 12 9.37 13.00 11.23
CA ASP A 12 8.49 12.05 11.89
C ASP A 12 8.39 10.75 11.10
N VAL A 13 8.14 10.82 9.79
CA VAL A 13 8.08 9.63 8.91
C VAL A 13 9.36 8.81 9.04
N ASN A 14 10.52 9.46 8.98
CA ASN A 14 11.82 8.80 9.08
C ASN A 14 12.04 8.11 10.43
N SER A 15 11.57 8.71 11.52
CA SER A 15 11.70 8.13 12.87
C SER A 15 10.92 6.82 13.04
N TYR A 16 9.80 6.67 12.32
CA TYR A 16 8.93 5.48 12.38
C TYR A 16 9.31 4.36 11.40
N ASN A 17 10.22 4.61 10.48
CA ASN A 17 10.68 3.60 9.52
C ASN A 17 11.10 2.29 10.21
N THR A 18 11.71 2.36 11.38
CA THR A 18 12.13 1.15 12.11
C THR A 18 10.92 0.31 12.56
N ILE A 19 9.81 0.93 12.94
CA ILE A 19 8.58 0.24 13.36
C ILE A 19 7.85 -0.29 12.13
N LEU A 20 7.70 0.53 11.11
CA LEU A 20 7.04 0.18 9.85
C LEU A 20 7.73 -0.99 9.16
N ASN A 21 9.06 -1.01 9.20
CA ASN A 21 9.86 -2.08 8.61
C ASN A 21 9.65 -3.43 9.31
N LYS A 22 9.33 -3.45 10.59
CA LYS A 22 9.05 -4.67 11.37
C LYS A 22 7.57 -5.09 11.34
N ALA A 23 6.69 -4.24 10.83
CA ALA A 23 5.26 -4.56 10.76
C ALA A 23 4.99 -5.48 9.57
N ASP A 24 4.23 -6.55 9.78
CA ASP A 24 3.77 -7.44 8.71
C ASP A 24 2.60 -6.82 7.93
N VAL A 25 1.80 -5.98 8.60
CA VAL A 25 0.66 -5.27 8.02
C VAL A 25 0.83 -3.78 8.24
N VAL A 26 0.71 -2.99 7.18
CA VAL A 26 0.75 -1.52 7.24
C VAL A 26 -0.45 -0.97 6.48
N ILE A 27 -1.18 -0.05 7.13
CA ILE A 27 -2.28 0.69 6.51
C ILE A 27 -1.82 2.13 6.34
N LEU A 28 -1.92 2.63 5.13
CA LEU A 28 -1.48 3.96 4.74
C LEU A 28 -2.68 4.76 4.22
N ASP A 29 -2.77 6.04 4.55
CA ASP A 29 -3.57 6.96 3.75
C ASP A 29 -2.81 7.31 2.46
N TRP A 30 -3.53 7.54 1.36
CA TRP A 30 -2.91 8.00 0.12
C TRP A 30 -2.33 9.41 0.27
N TYR A 31 -3.07 10.28 0.93
CA TYR A 31 -2.61 11.62 1.24
C TYR A 31 -2.18 11.73 2.70
N LEU A 32 -0.88 11.85 2.90
CA LEU A 32 -0.31 12.21 4.19
C LEU A 32 -0.24 13.73 4.27
N ASP A 33 -0.94 14.32 5.23
CA ASP A 33 -0.90 15.76 5.51
C ASP A 33 0.39 16.08 6.29
N ILE A 34 1.47 16.30 5.53
CA ILE A 34 2.80 16.59 6.06
C ILE A 34 3.07 18.07 5.83
N GLU A 35 3.33 18.81 6.91
CA GLU A 35 3.75 20.19 6.85
C GLU A 35 5.06 20.30 6.04
N LYS A 36 5.05 21.13 4.99
CA LYS A 36 6.28 21.46 4.25
C LYS A 36 7.20 22.22 5.20
N GLU A 37 8.45 21.78 5.33
CA GLU A 37 9.47 22.56 6.01
C GLU A 37 9.63 23.90 5.27
N GLU A 38 9.47 25.03 5.98
CA GLU A 38 9.48 26.41 5.45
C GLU A 38 10.79 26.83 4.71
N ASN A 39 11.76 25.92 4.57
CA ASN A 39 13.08 26.19 3.99
C ASN A 39 13.28 25.73 2.55
N GLN A 40 12.25 25.23 1.86
CA GLN A 40 12.35 25.03 0.41
C GLN A 40 12.01 26.37 -0.26
N VAL A 41 13.05 27.08 -0.69
CA VAL A 41 12.94 28.23 -1.59
C VAL A 41 12.14 27.73 -2.81
N GLU A 42 10.90 28.21 -2.93
CA GLU A 42 10.10 27.95 -4.13
C GLU A 42 10.88 28.51 -5.30
N ASP A 43 11.31 27.66 -6.21
CA ASP A 43 11.84 28.07 -7.50
C ASP A 43 10.66 28.67 -8.29
N PRO A 44 10.63 29.99 -8.55
CA PRO A 44 9.49 30.64 -9.19
C PRO A 44 9.30 30.20 -10.65
N ASP A 45 10.24 29.47 -11.21
CA ASP A 45 10.20 28.94 -12.58
C ASP A 45 9.92 27.43 -12.64
N ALA A 46 9.61 26.77 -11.51
CA ALA A 46 9.12 25.40 -11.56
C ALA A 46 7.75 25.39 -12.26
N ASP A 47 7.74 24.87 -13.48
CA ASP A 47 6.53 24.69 -14.28
C ASP A 47 5.46 24.02 -13.42
N ALA A 48 4.30 24.70 -13.33
CA ALA A 48 3.12 24.24 -12.60
C ALA A 48 2.46 23.05 -13.31
N ASP A 49 3.23 22.04 -13.65
CA ASP A 49 2.74 20.74 -14.04
C ASP A 49 2.34 20.00 -12.75
N ASN A 50 1.10 19.97 -12.55
CA ASN A 50 0.11 19.29 -11.72
C ASN A 50 0.54 17.98 -11.01
N ASP A 51 1.75 17.83 -10.53
CA ASP A 51 2.14 16.74 -9.66
C ASP A 51 1.69 17.09 -8.24
N ASP A 52 0.58 16.50 -7.84
CA ASP A 52 0.10 16.61 -6.47
C ASP A 52 1.10 15.92 -5.51
N PRO A 53 1.93 16.68 -4.78
CA PRO A 53 3.03 16.12 -3.98
C PRO A 53 2.52 15.23 -2.84
N ARG A 54 1.22 15.25 -2.57
CA ARG A 54 0.61 14.53 -1.45
C ARG A 54 0.73 13.01 -1.56
N GLY A 55 0.64 12.47 -2.77
CA GLY A 55 0.83 11.02 -3.01
C GLY A 55 2.29 10.58 -3.03
N GLU A 56 3.25 11.47 -3.24
CA GLU A 56 4.67 11.12 -3.35
C GLU A 56 5.25 10.54 -2.07
N PHE A 57 4.84 11.06 -0.91
CA PHE A 57 5.29 10.53 0.37
C PHE A 57 4.82 9.08 0.58
N THR A 58 3.58 8.79 0.25
CA THR A 58 3.04 7.44 0.34
C THR A 58 3.72 6.50 -0.64
N LEU A 59 3.99 6.94 -1.87
CA LEU A 59 4.76 6.20 -2.87
C LEU A 59 6.18 5.89 -2.39
N LYS A 60 6.89 6.87 -1.83
CA LYS A 60 8.22 6.68 -1.27
C LYS A 60 8.18 5.67 -0.12
N LEU A 61 7.24 5.83 0.80
CA LEU A 61 7.08 4.93 1.94
C LEU A 61 6.80 3.49 1.50
N ILE A 62 5.93 3.28 0.51
CA ILE A 62 5.65 1.96 -0.08
C ILE A 62 6.94 1.38 -0.68
N SER A 63 7.67 2.15 -1.45
CA SER A 63 8.94 1.71 -2.06
C SER A 63 9.95 1.29 -0.99
N ASP A 64 10.12 2.08 0.07
CA ASP A 64 11.02 1.79 1.17
C ASP A 64 10.62 0.51 1.92
N LEU A 65 9.32 0.31 2.17
CA LEU A 65 8.79 -0.89 2.85
C LEU A 65 8.97 -2.17 2.03
N LEU A 66 8.91 -2.08 0.70
CA LEU A 66 9.06 -3.20 -0.21
C LEU A 66 10.52 -3.50 -0.56
N SER A 67 11.44 -2.57 -0.30
CA SER A 67 12.87 -2.77 -0.56
C SER A 67 13.49 -3.86 0.31
N GLN A 68 12.84 -4.23 1.42
CA GLN A 68 13.29 -5.28 2.33
C GLN A 68 12.91 -6.66 1.79
N THR A 69 13.90 -7.41 1.35
CA THR A 69 13.70 -8.75 0.80
C THR A 69 13.38 -9.78 1.88
N GLY A 70 12.50 -10.73 1.56
CA GLY A 70 12.26 -11.92 2.37
C GLY A 70 11.23 -11.76 3.50
N MET A 71 10.65 -10.59 3.71
CA MET A 71 9.60 -10.39 4.71
C MET A 71 8.21 -10.47 4.06
N LEU A 72 7.26 -11.06 4.79
CA LEU A 72 5.86 -11.03 4.39
C LEU A 72 5.31 -9.62 4.68
N LYS A 73 4.71 -8.98 3.67
CA LYS A 73 4.17 -7.62 3.80
C LYS A 73 2.77 -7.52 3.19
N LEU A 74 1.80 -7.12 3.98
CA LEU A 74 0.49 -6.67 3.52
C LEU A 74 0.41 -5.15 3.69
N LEU A 75 0.34 -4.43 2.58
CA LEU A 75 0.15 -2.99 2.57
C LEU A 75 -1.29 -2.69 2.12
N ILE A 76 -2.00 -1.82 2.83
CA ILE A 76 -3.34 -1.37 2.46
C ILE A 76 -3.31 0.15 2.33
N VAL A 77 -3.47 0.64 1.11
CA VAL A 77 -3.72 2.06 0.86
C VAL A 77 -5.22 2.29 1.04
N TYR A 78 -5.59 2.92 2.15
CA TYR A 78 -6.98 3.14 2.57
C TYR A 78 -7.32 4.61 2.46
N THR A 79 -7.92 5.00 1.34
CA THR A 79 -8.05 6.40 0.92
C THR A 79 -9.49 6.87 0.81
N GLY A 80 -9.70 8.19 0.92
CA GLY A 80 -10.96 8.85 0.58
C GLY A 80 -11.13 9.14 -0.91
N GLU A 81 -10.09 8.88 -1.73
CA GLU A 81 -10.10 9.15 -3.16
C GLU A 81 -10.94 8.13 -3.94
N THR A 82 -11.45 8.57 -5.10
CA THR A 82 -12.32 7.76 -5.96
C THR A 82 -11.57 7.08 -7.10
N ASP A 83 -10.40 7.60 -7.47
CA ASP A 83 -9.61 7.07 -8.58
C ASP A 83 -8.61 6.00 -8.15
N LEU A 84 -9.15 4.87 -7.66
CA LEU A 84 -8.34 3.77 -7.14
C LEU A 84 -7.48 3.10 -8.21
N PHE A 85 -7.90 3.12 -9.46
CA PHE A 85 -7.12 2.54 -10.57
C PHE A 85 -5.89 3.38 -10.88
N GLU A 86 -6.01 4.70 -10.85
CA GLU A 86 -4.88 5.61 -11.06
C GLU A 86 -3.88 5.50 -9.92
N ILE A 87 -4.35 5.49 -8.67
CA ILE A 87 -3.51 5.23 -7.51
C ILE A 87 -2.76 3.90 -7.64
N THR A 88 -3.47 2.84 -8.05
CA THR A 88 -2.86 1.52 -8.27
C THR A 88 -1.80 1.56 -9.36
N ASN A 89 -2.05 2.29 -10.45
CA ASN A 89 -1.08 2.47 -11.52
C ASN A 89 0.16 3.22 -11.04
N SER A 90 -0.02 4.30 -10.30
CA SER A 90 1.08 5.11 -9.76
C SER A 90 1.98 4.28 -8.84
N ILE A 91 1.39 3.44 -7.97
CA ILE A 91 2.13 2.52 -7.13
C ILE A 91 2.88 1.49 -7.99
N TYR A 92 2.21 0.88 -8.98
CA TYR A 92 2.81 -0.15 -9.83
C TYR A 92 4.01 0.36 -10.64
N GLN A 93 4.00 1.62 -11.04
CA GLN A 93 5.13 2.24 -11.73
C GLN A 93 6.37 2.44 -10.83
N LYS A 94 6.18 2.48 -9.52
CA LYS A 94 7.29 2.68 -8.55
C LYS A 94 7.86 1.38 -8.00
N VAL A 95 7.18 0.23 -8.18
CA VAL A 95 7.67 -1.07 -7.74
C VAL A 95 8.39 -1.81 -8.89
N ASP A 96 9.19 -2.83 -8.56
CA ASP A 96 9.83 -3.69 -9.55
C ASP A 96 8.79 -4.55 -10.30
N GLN A 97 8.45 -4.11 -11.50
CA GLN A 97 7.43 -4.74 -12.35
C GLN A 97 7.77 -6.18 -12.77
N HIS A 98 9.03 -6.61 -12.65
CA HIS A 98 9.41 -8.01 -12.92
C HIS A 98 9.00 -8.95 -11.78
N SER A 99 8.94 -8.43 -10.56
CA SER A 99 8.62 -9.20 -9.36
C SER A 99 7.16 -9.06 -8.93
N PHE A 100 6.46 -8.04 -9.42
CA PHE A 100 5.08 -7.73 -9.04
C PHE A 100 4.10 -7.89 -10.19
N HIS A 101 2.95 -8.46 -9.90
CA HIS A 101 1.80 -8.54 -10.81
C HIS A 101 0.72 -7.56 -10.38
N LYS A 102 0.16 -6.83 -11.35
CA LYS A 102 -0.92 -5.87 -11.12
C LYS A 102 -2.26 -6.48 -11.54
N GLY A 103 -3.24 -6.42 -10.64
CA GLY A 103 -4.67 -6.65 -10.89
C GLY A 103 -5.49 -5.39 -10.61
N ASP A 104 -6.81 -5.55 -10.50
CA ASP A 104 -7.74 -4.45 -10.18
C ASP A 104 -7.59 -4.04 -8.72
N CYS A 105 -7.03 -2.87 -8.47
CA CYS A 105 -6.75 -2.33 -7.14
C CYS A 105 -5.94 -3.27 -6.24
N VAL A 106 -5.09 -4.11 -6.84
CA VAL A 106 -4.20 -5.06 -6.18
C VAL A 106 -2.87 -5.12 -6.91
N ILE A 107 -1.78 -5.13 -6.17
CA ILE A 107 -0.43 -5.39 -6.67
C ILE A 107 0.18 -6.45 -5.76
N GLN A 108 0.71 -7.54 -6.32
CA GLN A 108 1.22 -8.64 -5.50
C GLN A 108 2.50 -9.25 -6.06
N SER A 109 3.32 -9.74 -5.16
CA SER A 109 4.50 -10.56 -5.43
C SER A 109 4.41 -11.87 -4.65
N LEU A 110 5.51 -12.62 -4.59
CA LEU A 110 5.57 -13.87 -3.83
C LEU A 110 5.29 -13.68 -2.33
N ASN A 111 5.78 -12.58 -1.75
CA ASN A 111 5.75 -12.32 -0.31
C ASN A 111 5.13 -10.97 0.08
N SER A 112 4.67 -10.19 -0.89
CA SER A 112 4.10 -8.87 -0.62
C SER A 112 2.80 -8.68 -1.41
N LYS A 113 1.82 -8.06 -0.77
CA LYS A 113 0.53 -7.70 -1.37
C LYS A 113 0.17 -6.28 -0.99
N ILE A 114 -0.21 -5.49 -1.99
CA ILE A 114 -0.68 -4.12 -1.82
C ILE A 114 -2.13 -4.07 -2.27
N LEU A 115 -2.99 -3.59 -1.41
CA LEU A 115 -4.41 -3.38 -1.71
C LEU A 115 -4.70 -1.90 -1.73
N VAL A 116 -5.43 -1.43 -2.74
CA VAL A 116 -5.98 -0.07 -2.76
C VAL A 116 -7.47 -0.16 -2.49
N ARG A 117 -7.92 0.49 -1.42
CA ARG A 117 -9.31 0.43 -0.94
C ARG A 117 -9.84 1.81 -0.62
N ALA A 118 -11.09 2.07 -1.01
CA ALA A 118 -11.77 3.31 -0.68
C ALA A 118 -12.39 3.26 0.71
N LYS A 119 -12.29 4.37 1.43
CA LYS A 119 -13.03 4.60 2.68
C LYS A 119 -14.52 4.71 2.37
N LYS A 120 -15.34 3.93 3.08
CA LYS A 120 -16.79 4.14 3.03
C LYS A 120 -17.10 5.49 3.69
N GLN A 121 -17.31 6.50 2.87
CA GLN A 121 -17.79 7.80 3.31
C GLN A 121 -19.33 7.81 3.26
N ASN A 122 -19.98 8.71 4.01
CA ASN A 122 -21.45 8.81 4.08
C ASN A 122 -22.12 9.18 2.74
N SER A 123 -21.34 9.48 1.72
CA SER A 123 -21.82 9.76 0.36
C SER A 123 -21.63 8.53 -0.52
N GLU A 124 -22.59 7.61 -0.50
CA GLU A 124 -22.68 6.51 -1.48
C GLU A 124 -22.75 7.01 -2.93
N THR A 125 -22.99 8.31 -3.12
CA THR A 125 -23.13 8.98 -4.42
C THR A 125 -21.83 9.09 -5.20
N GLN A 126 -20.66 9.13 -4.57
CA GLN A 126 -19.38 9.27 -5.28
C GLN A 126 -19.01 8.02 -6.10
N PHE A 127 -19.44 6.85 -5.65
CA PHE A 127 -19.15 5.59 -6.34
C PHE A 127 -20.34 5.05 -7.15
N ALA A 128 -21.47 5.77 -7.16
CA ALA A 128 -22.67 5.34 -7.86
C ALA A 128 -22.48 5.18 -9.38
N HIS A 129 -21.49 5.87 -9.95
CA HIS A 129 -21.20 5.84 -11.37
C HIS A 129 -20.15 4.78 -11.78
N ASN A 130 -19.51 4.11 -10.82
CA ASN A 130 -18.53 3.09 -11.12
C ASN A 130 -18.83 1.79 -10.33
N PRO A 131 -19.67 0.88 -10.90
CA PRO A 131 -20.07 -0.36 -10.24
C PRO A 131 -18.88 -1.30 -9.97
N GLU A 132 -17.79 -1.18 -10.73
CA GLU A 132 -16.57 -2.01 -10.57
C GLU A 132 -15.82 -1.69 -9.27
N LEU A 133 -16.03 -0.52 -8.69
CA LEU A 133 -15.41 -0.13 -7.43
C LEU A 133 -16.21 -0.51 -6.19
N LYS A 134 -17.42 -1.03 -6.35
CA LYS A 134 -18.32 -1.31 -5.22
C LYS A 134 -17.72 -2.32 -4.22
N ASP A 135 -17.01 -3.30 -4.69
CA ASP A 135 -16.32 -4.32 -3.88
C ASP A 135 -14.97 -3.83 -3.32
N LYS A 136 -14.51 -2.65 -3.73
CA LYS A 136 -13.27 -2.01 -3.24
C LYS A 136 -13.55 -0.98 -2.13
N ILE A 137 -14.82 -0.71 -1.83
CA ILE A 137 -15.23 0.19 -0.76
C ILE A 137 -15.31 -0.58 0.54
N VAL A 138 -14.54 -0.18 1.53
CA VAL A 138 -14.43 -0.85 2.83
C VAL A 138 -14.77 0.12 3.94
N SER A 139 -15.64 -0.28 4.87
CA SER A 139 -15.87 0.49 6.09
C SER A 139 -14.72 0.24 7.09
N TYR A 140 -14.50 1.18 7.99
CA TYR A 140 -13.44 1.02 8.98
C TYR A 140 -13.72 -0.17 9.93
N GLU A 141 -15.00 -0.50 10.16
CA GLU A 141 -15.40 -1.67 10.96
C GLU A 141 -15.06 -3.00 10.27
N SER A 142 -15.07 -3.02 8.93
CA SER A 142 -14.79 -4.20 8.12
C SER A 142 -13.29 -4.38 7.85
N LEU A 143 -12.50 -3.33 8.08
CA LEU A 143 -11.06 -3.34 7.78
C LEU A 143 -10.28 -4.43 8.53
N PRO A 144 -10.53 -4.72 9.84
CA PRO A 144 -9.87 -5.82 10.53
C PRO A 144 -10.16 -7.19 9.90
N THR A 145 -11.39 -7.43 9.45
CA THR A 145 -11.76 -8.68 8.77
C THR A 145 -11.02 -8.82 7.45
N LEU A 146 -10.99 -7.76 6.64
CA LEU A 146 -10.23 -7.73 5.39
C LEU A 146 -8.75 -8.06 5.63
N ILE A 147 -8.13 -7.47 6.65
CA ILE A 147 -6.73 -7.72 6.99
C ILE A 147 -6.48 -9.20 7.29
N VAL A 148 -7.34 -9.80 8.12
CA VAL A 148 -7.19 -11.21 8.52
C VAL A 148 -7.34 -12.12 7.31
N GLU A 149 -8.34 -11.89 6.46
CA GLU A 149 -8.60 -12.68 5.26
C GLU A 149 -7.43 -12.60 4.28
N GLU A 150 -6.98 -11.40 3.95
CA GLU A 150 -5.91 -11.17 2.98
C GLU A 150 -4.55 -11.68 3.49
N PHE A 151 -4.27 -11.52 4.77
CA PHE A 151 -3.04 -12.03 5.36
C PHE A 151 -3.04 -13.56 5.46
N ALA A 152 -4.19 -14.16 5.77
CA ALA A 152 -4.35 -15.61 5.76
C ALA A 152 -4.14 -16.20 4.36
N ASP A 153 -4.68 -15.57 3.33
CA ASP A 153 -4.47 -15.99 1.94
C ASP A 153 -2.99 -15.95 1.54
N MET A 154 -2.29 -14.88 1.90
CA MET A 154 -0.85 -14.76 1.65
C MET A 154 -0.06 -15.86 2.34
N THR A 155 -0.36 -16.16 3.61
CA THR A 155 0.35 -17.18 4.39
C THR A 155 0.06 -18.59 3.90
N ASN A 156 -1.17 -18.89 3.50
CA ASN A 156 -1.55 -20.18 2.92
C ASN A 156 -0.83 -20.45 1.60
N GLY A 157 -0.69 -19.43 0.74
CA GLY A 157 0.07 -19.51 -0.49
C GLY A 157 1.55 -19.84 -0.26
N LEU A 158 2.17 -19.20 0.71
CA LEU A 158 3.57 -19.45 1.08
C LEU A 158 3.80 -20.85 1.62
N LEU A 159 2.94 -21.35 2.51
CA LEU A 159 3.04 -22.69 3.07
C LEU A 159 2.94 -23.75 1.98
N SER A 160 2.01 -23.59 1.04
CA SER A 160 1.85 -24.51 -0.11
C SER A 160 3.10 -24.53 -0.99
N ASN A 161 3.66 -23.37 -1.32
CA ASN A 161 4.87 -23.26 -2.13
C ASN A 161 6.09 -23.86 -1.42
N PHE A 162 6.22 -23.63 -0.11
CA PHE A 162 7.29 -24.21 0.70
C PHE A 162 7.20 -25.73 0.74
N ALA A 163 6.01 -26.29 0.94
CA ALA A 163 5.79 -27.74 0.95
C ALA A 163 6.15 -28.38 -0.40
N LEU A 164 5.73 -27.78 -1.52
CA LEU A 164 6.04 -28.26 -2.86
C LEU A 164 7.56 -28.21 -3.14
N SER A 165 8.22 -27.13 -2.77
CA SER A 165 9.66 -26.97 -2.94
C SER A 165 10.44 -27.99 -2.12
N SER A 166 10.01 -28.24 -0.88
CA SER A 166 10.62 -29.24 0.01
C SER A 166 10.47 -30.65 -0.54
N ILE A 167 9.29 -31.02 -1.05
CA ILE A 167 9.05 -32.32 -1.69
C ILE A 167 9.92 -32.49 -2.95
N SER A 168 10.04 -31.43 -3.76
CA SER A 168 10.87 -31.47 -4.96
C SER A 168 12.37 -31.66 -4.61
N ALA A 169 12.85 -30.98 -3.59
CA ALA A 169 14.23 -31.12 -3.12
C ALA A 169 14.53 -32.54 -2.61
N ILE A 170 13.58 -33.16 -1.89
CA ILE A 170 13.71 -34.55 -1.41
C ILE A 170 13.73 -35.55 -2.56
N ARG A 171 12.96 -35.34 -3.63
CA ARG A 171 12.91 -36.25 -4.79
C ARG A 171 14.16 -36.18 -5.65
N ASN A 172 14.87 -35.08 -5.66
CA ASN A 172 16.03 -34.85 -6.51
C ASN A 172 17.37 -35.16 -5.81
N ASN A 173 17.33 -35.63 -4.56
CA ASN A 173 18.45 -36.22 -3.82
C ASN A 173 18.32 -37.75 -3.74
#